data_2504054df5aa90aeaf6bdf35b9ce2934
#
_entry.id   2504054df5aa90aeaf6bdf35b9ce2934
#
_cell.length_a   1.000
_cell.length_b   1.000
_cell.length_c   1.000
_cell.angle_alpha   90.00
_cell.angle_beta   90.00
_cell.angle_gamma   90.00
#
_symmetry.space_group_name_H-M   'P 1'
#
loop_
_entity.id
_entity.type
_entity.pdbx_description
1 polymer ?
#
loop_
_entity_poly.entity_id
_entity_poly.type
_entity_poly.pdbx_seq_one_letter_code
_entity_poly.pdbx_strand_id
1 'polypeptide(L)'
;FIQSKKIEILFDVMGLTKAPRIEIFNNRISPIQISWLAFCNTVGFETIDYLIADKNLIYEDEEKFYTEKIIRMPDIWNCHSGFNLVRKLTNLPFNENKYITFGSFNNFLKLSDNVIKVWSKILKSVENSKLILKSYNSYNTRTVLDKFKKYGVENSIIIYDRSNYSDLKDHLDLYESVDIALDTFPYNGVTTTFEALWKGVPVIVLKGYNFNSRCGESILKNANLDFFLAS
;
A
#
# COMPACT_ATOMS: atom_id res chain seq x y z
N PHE A 1 -29.74 9.69 13.54
CA PHE A 1 -28.70 10.48 14.21
C PHE A 1 -28.00 11.44 13.26
N ILE A 2 -27.40 10.99 12.13
CA ILE A 2 -26.68 11.84 11.17
C ILE A 2 -27.59 12.96 10.66
N GLN A 3 -28.79 12.60 10.15
CA GLN A 3 -29.76 13.57 9.63
C GLN A 3 -30.19 14.61 10.69
N SER A 4 -30.34 14.20 11.96
CA SER A 4 -30.71 15.12 13.03
C SER A 4 -29.60 16.13 13.38
N LYS A 5 -28.36 15.88 12.96
CA LYS A 5 -27.19 16.75 13.15
C LYS A 5 -27.03 17.76 12.02
N LYS A 6 -27.86 17.68 10.96
CA LYS A 6 -27.80 18.57 9.77
C LYS A 6 -26.41 18.62 9.14
N ILE A 7 -25.75 17.45 9.02
CA ILE A 7 -24.45 17.31 8.39
C ILE A 7 -24.61 17.63 6.89
N GLU A 8 -23.89 18.61 6.39
CA GLU A 8 -23.94 19.04 4.98
C GLU A 8 -23.07 18.17 4.08
N ILE A 9 -21.88 17.77 4.56
CA ILE A 9 -20.95 16.92 3.83
C ILE A 9 -20.58 15.73 4.69
N LEU A 10 -20.75 14.54 4.16
CA LEU A 10 -20.41 13.28 4.84
C LEU A 10 -19.34 12.51 4.05
N PHE A 11 -18.26 12.14 4.72
CA PHE A 11 -17.21 11.34 4.11
C PHE A 11 -17.35 9.86 4.50
N ASP A 12 -17.34 9.00 3.49
CA ASP A 12 -17.04 7.58 3.66
C ASP A 12 -15.53 7.38 3.62
N VAL A 13 -14.94 7.00 4.74
CA VAL A 13 -13.51 6.76 4.88
C VAL A 13 -13.18 5.27 4.99
N MET A 14 -14.12 4.38 4.65
CA MET A 14 -13.95 2.93 4.75
C MET A 14 -14.29 2.17 3.47
N GLY A 15 -15.27 2.63 2.71
CA GLY A 15 -15.75 1.93 1.52
C GLY A 15 -16.09 0.46 1.78
N LEU A 16 -15.64 -0.42 0.89
CA LEU A 16 -15.86 -1.86 0.96
C LEU A 16 -14.74 -2.62 1.73
N THR A 17 -14.05 -1.97 2.65
CA THR A 17 -13.03 -2.60 3.49
C THR A 17 -13.66 -3.50 4.58
N LYS A 18 -12.81 -4.12 5.42
CA LYS A 18 -13.28 -5.01 6.50
C LYS A 18 -14.20 -4.28 7.48
N ALA A 19 -15.37 -4.87 7.77
CA ALA A 19 -16.42 -4.32 8.62
C ALA A 19 -16.91 -2.92 8.15
N PRO A 20 -17.26 -2.77 6.88
CA PRO A 20 -17.69 -1.51 6.32
C PRO A 20 -19.01 -1.06 6.94
N ARG A 21 -19.27 0.24 6.87
CA ARG A 21 -20.59 0.82 7.15
C ARG A 21 -21.19 1.44 5.91
N ILE A 22 -20.86 0.87 4.78
CA ILE A 22 -21.21 1.40 3.47
C ILE A 22 -22.72 1.43 3.23
N GLU A 23 -23.49 0.54 3.88
CA GLU A 23 -24.94 0.52 3.79
C GLU A 23 -25.58 1.83 4.26
N ILE A 24 -24.93 2.58 5.16
CA ILE A 24 -25.38 3.90 5.58
C ILE A 24 -25.41 4.85 4.39
N PHE A 25 -24.40 4.76 3.53
CA PHE A 25 -24.20 5.61 2.35
C PHE A 25 -25.10 5.20 1.17
N ASN A 26 -25.69 4.02 1.18
CA ASN A 26 -26.70 3.62 0.17
C ASN A 26 -28.01 4.44 0.31
N ASN A 27 -28.10 5.27 1.32
CA ASN A 27 -29.19 6.22 1.52
C ASN A 27 -28.65 7.65 1.45
N ARG A 28 -29.47 8.58 0.93
CA ARG A 28 -29.16 10.01 0.96
C ARG A 28 -29.40 10.55 2.38
N ILE A 29 -28.38 10.55 3.20
CA ILE A 29 -28.42 10.99 4.61
C ILE A 29 -27.76 12.34 4.84
N SER A 30 -27.04 12.84 3.84
CA SER A 30 -26.42 14.17 3.79
C SER A 30 -26.59 14.75 2.39
N PRO A 31 -26.68 16.08 2.22
CA PRO A 31 -26.74 16.73 0.91
C PRO A 31 -25.60 16.33 -0.01
N ILE A 32 -24.38 16.19 0.52
CA ILE A 32 -23.18 15.77 -0.22
C ILE A 32 -22.55 14.56 0.50
N GLN A 33 -22.29 13.50 -0.24
CA GLN A 33 -21.63 12.29 0.22
C GLN A 33 -20.37 12.03 -0.63
N ILE A 34 -19.23 11.83 0.02
CA ILE A 34 -17.93 11.74 -0.63
C ILE A 34 -17.20 10.47 -0.17
N SER A 35 -16.70 9.69 -1.11
CA SER A 35 -15.78 8.59 -0.82
C SER A 35 -14.33 9.08 -0.82
N TRP A 36 -13.59 8.77 0.24
CA TRP A 36 -12.19 9.17 0.35
C TRP A 36 -11.40 8.26 1.28
N LEU A 37 -10.22 7.98 0.89
CA LEU A 37 -9.02 7.51 1.56
C LEU A 37 -8.86 5.99 1.61
N ALA A 38 -9.67 5.24 2.34
CA ALA A 38 -9.35 3.84 2.67
C ALA A 38 -9.69 2.84 1.56
N PHE A 39 -10.66 3.16 0.69
CA PHE A 39 -11.05 2.32 -0.43
C PHE A 39 -10.70 2.99 -1.75
N CYS A 40 -9.67 2.48 -2.41
CA CYS A 40 -9.09 3.08 -3.60
C CYS A 40 -9.79 2.58 -4.88
N ASN A 41 -11.09 2.75 -4.98
CA ASN A 41 -11.91 2.45 -6.16
C ASN A 41 -13.32 3.02 -6.01
N THR A 42 -14.16 2.92 -7.06
CA THR A 42 -15.59 3.21 -6.96
C THR A 42 -16.27 2.25 -5.97
N VAL A 43 -17.22 2.77 -5.21
CA VAL A 43 -18.12 1.95 -4.36
C VAL A 43 -19.37 1.53 -5.12
N GLY A 44 -19.67 2.18 -6.25
CA GLY A 44 -20.79 1.82 -7.12
C GLY A 44 -22.17 2.29 -6.61
N PHE A 45 -22.24 3.23 -5.67
CA PHE A 45 -23.49 3.78 -5.16
C PHE A 45 -23.77 5.16 -5.76
N GLU A 46 -24.93 5.31 -6.42
CA GLU A 46 -25.37 6.60 -6.97
C GLU A 46 -25.60 7.68 -5.90
N THR A 47 -25.69 7.28 -4.66
CA THR A 47 -25.85 8.16 -3.50
C THR A 47 -24.54 8.76 -3.01
N ILE A 48 -23.39 8.30 -3.51
CA ILE A 48 -22.09 8.90 -3.27
C ILE A 48 -21.77 9.81 -4.45
N ASP A 49 -21.68 11.11 -4.20
CA ASP A 49 -21.57 12.11 -5.26
C ASP A 49 -20.16 12.20 -5.84
N TYR A 50 -19.15 12.07 -4.97
CA TYR A 50 -17.77 12.32 -5.33
C TYR A 50 -16.82 11.27 -4.78
N LEU A 51 -15.75 11.02 -5.54
CA LEU A 51 -14.57 10.27 -5.12
C LEU A 51 -13.33 11.18 -5.22
N ILE A 52 -12.58 11.29 -4.12
CA ILE A 52 -11.33 12.07 -4.13
C ILE A 52 -10.19 11.21 -4.65
N ALA A 53 -9.52 11.71 -5.67
CA ALA A 53 -8.37 11.09 -6.33
C ALA A 53 -7.32 12.15 -6.71
N ASP A 54 -6.34 11.80 -7.50
CA ASP A 54 -5.43 12.71 -8.19
C ASP A 54 -5.20 12.28 -9.65
N LYS A 55 -4.44 13.08 -10.39
CA LYS A 55 -4.20 12.88 -11.84
C LYS A 55 -3.45 11.58 -12.18
N ASN A 56 -2.73 10.99 -11.21
CA ASN A 56 -1.97 9.76 -11.42
C ASN A 56 -2.79 8.49 -11.15
N LEU A 57 -3.94 8.62 -10.47
CA LEU A 57 -4.77 7.49 -10.02
C LEU A 57 -5.89 7.16 -10.99
N ILE A 58 -6.60 8.17 -11.48
CA ILE A 58 -7.74 8.03 -12.39
C ILE A 58 -7.52 8.99 -13.56
N TYR A 59 -7.36 8.44 -14.76
CA TYR A 59 -7.24 9.24 -15.96
C TYR A 59 -8.62 9.74 -16.43
N GLU A 60 -8.65 10.82 -17.20
CA GLU A 60 -9.92 11.42 -17.62
C GLU A 60 -10.81 10.48 -18.43
N ASP A 61 -10.22 9.66 -19.28
CA ASP A 61 -10.93 8.66 -20.09
C ASP A 61 -11.45 7.47 -19.30
N GLU A 62 -11.00 7.31 -18.05
CA GLU A 62 -11.42 6.25 -17.12
C GLU A 62 -12.58 6.67 -16.22
N GLU A 63 -12.94 7.96 -16.14
CA GLU A 63 -14.04 8.45 -15.29
C GLU A 63 -15.37 7.75 -15.57
N LYS A 64 -15.59 7.35 -16.82
CA LYS A 64 -16.77 6.59 -17.25
C LYS A 64 -16.99 5.25 -16.53
N PHE A 65 -15.95 4.74 -15.85
CA PHE A 65 -16.02 3.48 -15.07
C PHE A 65 -16.37 3.72 -13.59
N TYR A 66 -16.55 4.98 -13.19
CA TYR A 66 -16.86 5.37 -11.81
C TYR A 66 -18.30 5.91 -11.77
N THR A 67 -19.02 5.56 -10.71
CA THR A 67 -20.36 6.11 -10.44
C THR A 67 -20.25 7.53 -9.89
N GLU A 68 -19.21 7.76 -9.10
CA GLU A 68 -18.91 9.04 -8.47
C GLU A 68 -18.24 10.01 -9.44
N LYS A 69 -18.48 11.30 -9.29
CA LYS A 69 -17.69 12.35 -9.95
C LYS A 69 -16.30 12.44 -9.29
N ILE A 70 -15.27 12.54 -10.10
CA ILE A 70 -13.90 12.57 -9.59
C ILE A 70 -13.51 14.00 -9.18
N ILE A 71 -13.17 14.19 -7.90
CA ILE A 71 -12.49 15.39 -7.41
C ILE A 71 -10.99 15.11 -7.43
N ARG A 72 -10.27 15.80 -8.34
CA ARG A 72 -8.81 15.67 -8.42
C ARG A 72 -8.13 16.66 -7.50
N MET A 73 -7.39 16.13 -6.55
CA MET A 73 -6.49 16.93 -5.74
C MET A 73 -5.35 17.47 -6.64
N PRO A 74 -4.84 18.66 -6.37
CA PRO A 74 -3.78 19.27 -7.20
C PRO A 74 -2.50 18.45 -7.21
N ASP A 75 -2.16 17.82 -6.08
CA ASP A 75 -0.97 17.00 -5.91
C ASP A 75 -1.36 15.54 -5.64
N ILE A 76 -1.37 15.12 -4.39
CA ILE A 76 -1.66 13.74 -3.99
C ILE A 76 -3.02 13.62 -3.30
N TRP A 77 -3.75 12.54 -3.57
CA TRP A 77 -5.07 12.30 -2.95
C TRP A 77 -5.00 12.02 -1.45
N ASN A 78 -3.85 11.60 -0.97
CA ASN A 78 -3.62 11.13 0.40
C ASN A 78 -2.50 11.96 1.02
N CYS A 79 -2.81 12.62 2.12
CA CYS A 79 -1.83 13.37 2.90
C CYS A 79 -1.38 12.55 4.10
N HIS A 80 -0.08 12.26 4.18
CA HIS A 80 0.53 11.60 5.33
C HIS A 80 1.25 12.63 6.19
N SER A 81 0.80 12.80 7.43
CA SER A 81 1.36 13.80 8.38
C SER A 81 2.71 13.41 9.00
N GLY A 82 3.27 12.27 8.59
CA GLY A 82 4.46 11.69 9.20
C GLY A 82 4.14 10.89 10.46
N PHE A 83 5.18 10.43 11.12
CA PHE A 83 5.09 9.70 12.39
C PHE A 83 5.67 10.58 13.51
N ASN A 84 5.01 10.62 14.65
CA ASN A 84 5.50 11.34 15.86
C ASN A 84 6.70 10.61 16.50
N LEU A 85 7.69 10.28 15.68
CA LEU A 85 8.90 9.58 16.06
C LEU A 85 10.11 10.31 15.50
N VAL A 86 11.19 10.35 16.26
CA VAL A 86 12.45 10.90 15.76
C VAL A 86 12.95 10.05 14.61
N ARG A 87 13.06 10.68 13.42
CA ARG A 87 13.61 10.02 12.25
C ARG A 87 15.11 9.82 12.44
N LYS A 88 15.55 8.58 12.50
CA LYS A 88 16.96 8.22 12.46
C LYS A 88 17.23 7.51 11.13
N LEU A 89 18.10 8.09 10.31
CA LEU A 89 18.63 7.40 9.14
C LEU A 89 19.79 6.53 9.58
N THR A 90 19.75 5.28 9.25
CA THR A 90 20.82 4.31 9.48
C THR A 90 21.65 4.11 8.22
N ASN A 91 22.80 3.48 8.36
CA ASN A 91 23.56 3.02 7.20
C ASN A 91 22.77 1.96 6.43
N LEU A 92 23.07 1.84 5.13
CA LEU A 92 22.48 0.78 4.33
C LEU A 92 22.86 -0.60 4.89
N PRO A 93 21.90 -1.51 5.10
CA PRO A 93 22.17 -2.88 5.55
C PRO A 93 23.23 -3.59 4.70
N PHE A 94 23.26 -3.32 3.37
CA PHE A 94 24.27 -3.83 2.45
C PHE A 94 25.71 -3.56 2.91
N ASN A 95 25.98 -2.42 3.54
CA ASN A 95 27.34 -2.07 3.98
C ASN A 95 27.89 -3.05 5.01
N GLU A 96 27.01 -3.63 5.82
CA GLU A 96 27.34 -4.61 6.85
C GLU A 96 27.17 -6.05 6.32
N ASN A 97 26.06 -6.34 5.72
CA ASN A 97 25.66 -7.70 5.29
C ASN A 97 26.39 -8.19 4.03
N LYS A 98 26.81 -7.26 3.15
CA LYS A 98 27.42 -7.55 1.82
C LYS A 98 26.48 -8.28 0.85
N TYR A 99 25.18 -8.26 1.10
CA TYR A 99 24.13 -8.71 0.20
C TYR A 99 22.93 -7.77 0.28
N ILE A 100 22.15 -7.69 -0.79
CA ILE A 100 20.94 -6.85 -0.82
C ILE A 100 19.83 -7.51 -0.02
N THR A 101 19.21 -6.73 0.86
CA THR A 101 18.02 -7.11 1.60
C THR A 101 16.80 -6.38 1.04
N PHE A 102 15.94 -7.11 0.35
CA PHE A 102 14.63 -6.61 -0.04
C PHE A 102 13.66 -6.69 1.14
N GLY A 103 12.60 -5.86 1.13
CA GLY A 103 11.57 -5.90 2.15
C GLY A 103 10.17 -5.61 1.60
N SER A 104 9.15 -6.26 2.17
CA SER A 104 7.76 -5.90 1.94
C SER A 104 6.92 -6.17 3.17
N PHE A 105 6.34 -5.11 3.74
CA PHE A 105 5.53 -5.21 4.96
C PHE A 105 4.03 -5.07 4.66
N ASN A 106 3.66 -5.33 3.42
CA ASN A 106 2.28 -5.42 3.00
C ASN A 106 1.57 -6.65 3.59
N ASN A 107 0.25 -6.56 3.71
CA ASN A 107 -0.58 -7.68 4.12
C ASN A 107 -0.41 -8.86 3.15
N PHE A 108 -0.25 -10.08 3.68
CA PHE A 108 -0.06 -11.30 2.89
C PHE A 108 -1.21 -11.61 1.94
N LEU A 109 -2.40 -11.07 2.16
CA LEU A 109 -3.52 -11.16 1.21
C LEU A 109 -3.21 -10.47 -0.13
N LYS A 110 -2.26 -9.54 -0.17
CA LYS A 110 -1.78 -8.89 -1.40
C LYS A 110 -0.71 -9.70 -2.14
N LEU A 111 -0.16 -10.77 -1.54
CA LEU A 111 0.86 -11.63 -2.13
C LEU A 111 0.23 -12.64 -3.09
N SER A 112 -0.18 -12.15 -4.26
CA SER A 112 -0.67 -12.99 -5.35
C SER A 112 0.43 -13.93 -5.88
N ASP A 113 0.05 -14.97 -6.61
CA ASP A 113 1.03 -15.89 -7.22
C ASP A 113 1.94 -15.19 -8.23
N ASN A 114 1.46 -14.12 -8.89
CA ASN A 114 2.27 -13.29 -9.76
C ASN A 114 3.32 -12.48 -8.98
N VAL A 115 2.96 -11.90 -7.85
CA VAL A 115 3.92 -11.22 -6.95
C VAL A 115 5.02 -12.19 -6.52
N ILE A 116 4.64 -13.35 -6.01
CA ILE A 116 5.58 -14.40 -5.58
C ILE A 116 6.52 -14.81 -6.74
N LYS A 117 5.96 -15.02 -7.93
CA LYS A 117 6.73 -15.39 -9.13
C LYS A 117 7.77 -14.32 -9.50
N VAL A 118 7.36 -13.05 -9.52
CA VAL A 118 8.27 -11.94 -9.89
C VAL A 118 9.34 -11.76 -8.84
N TRP A 119 8.98 -11.74 -7.55
CA TRP A 119 9.96 -11.59 -6.48
C TRP A 119 10.93 -12.77 -6.41
N SER A 120 10.47 -13.99 -6.71
CA SER A 120 11.36 -15.15 -6.81
C SER A 120 12.38 -15.01 -7.95
N LYS A 121 11.99 -14.37 -9.06
CA LYS A 121 12.94 -14.06 -10.15
C LYS A 121 13.97 -13.02 -9.71
N ILE A 122 13.54 -11.98 -9.00
CA ILE A 122 14.44 -10.95 -8.47
C ILE A 122 15.48 -11.62 -7.55
N LEU A 123 15.04 -12.44 -6.59
CA LEU A 123 15.93 -13.13 -5.66
C LEU A 123 16.93 -14.08 -6.37
N LYS A 124 16.56 -14.68 -7.46
CA LYS A 124 17.47 -15.52 -8.29
C LYS A 124 18.46 -14.68 -9.09
N SER A 125 18.08 -13.45 -9.48
CA SER A 125 18.91 -12.57 -10.29
C SER A 125 19.89 -11.75 -9.48
N VAL A 126 19.61 -11.54 -8.19
CA VAL A 126 20.47 -10.78 -7.27
C VAL A 126 21.11 -11.77 -6.29
N GLU A 127 22.39 -12.03 -6.51
CA GLU A 127 23.15 -13.04 -5.77
C GLU A 127 23.08 -12.82 -4.26
N ASN A 128 22.88 -13.89 -3.50
CA ASN A 128 22.81 -13.92 -2.03
C ASN A 128 21.73 -13.02 -1.40
N SER A 129 20.85 -12.38 -2.21
CA SER A 129 19.84 -11.48 -1.68
C SER A 129 18.84 -12.19 -0.76
N LYS A 130 18.25 -11.41 0.15
CA LYS A 130 17.19 -11.85 1.07
C LYS A 130 15.94 -11.01 0.87
N LEU A 131 14.79 -11.57 1.23
CA LEU A 131 13.53 -10.86 1.27
C LEU A 131 12.92 -10.97 2.66
N ILE A 132 12.78 -9.83 3.33
CA ILE A 132 12.10 -9.72 4.61
C ILE A 132 10.62 -9.46 4.36
N LEU A 133 9.78 -10.29 4.96
CA LEU A 133 8.33 -10.14 4.97
C LEU A 133 7.85 -10.00 6.41
N LYS A 134 6.75 -9.25 6.60
CA LYS A 134 6.11 -9.12 7.90
C LYS A 134 4.74 -9.78 7.90
N SER A 135 4.55 -10.77 8.76
CA SER A 135 3.27 -11.42 8.98
C SER A 135 2.45 -10.64 10.01
N TYR A 136 1.19 -10.36 9.68
CA TYR A 136 0.21 -9.82 10.63
C TYR A 136 -0.60 -10.93 11.32
N ASN A 137 -0.45 -12.17 10.84
CA ASN A 137 -1.14 -13.33 11.36
C ASN A 137 -0.29 -14.58 11.05
N SER A 138 0.17 -15.27 12.08
CA SER A 138 1.01 -16.47 12.00
C SER A 138 0.41 -17.59 11.12
N TYR A 139 -0.90 -17.59 10.97
CA TYR A 139 -1.63 -18.62 10.19
C TYR A 139 -1.23 -18.67 8.71
N ASN A 140 -0.80 -17.56 8.12
CA ASN A 140 -0.48 -17.49 6.69
C ASN A 140 1.02 -17.64 6.38
N THR A 141 1.88 -17.69 7.38
CA THR A 141 3.34 -17.72 7.19
C THR A 141 3.79 -18.95 6.42
N ARG A 142 3.30 -20.13 6.81
CA ARG A 142 3.65 -21.39 6.15
C ARG A 142 3.19 -21.42 4.70
N THR A 143 1.97 -20.97 4.44
CA THR A 143 1.40 -20.92 3.08
C THR A 143 2.23 -20.03 2.15
N VAL A 144 2.73 -18.90 2.66
CA VAL A 144 3.58 -17.98 1.88
C VAL A 144 4.94 -18.63 1.61
N LEU A 145 5.57 -19.25 2.61
CA LEU A 145 6.83 -19.98 2.42
C LEU A 145 6.69 -21.12 1.40
N ASP A 146 5.61 -21.91 1.45
CA ASP A 146 5.33 -22.98 0.50
C ASP A 146 5.20 -22.46 -0.94
N LYS A 147 4.67 -21.24 -1.13
CA LYS A 147 4.64 -20.60 -2.44
C LYS A 147 6.04 -20.25 -2.95
N PHE A 148 6.91 -19.68 -2.13
CA PHE A 148 8.30 -19.39 -2.50
C PHE A 148 9.12 -20.65 -2.73
N LYS A 149 8.85 -21.74 -1.99
CA LYS A 149 9.47 -23.05 -2.15
C LYS A 149 9.27 -23.64 -3.54
N LYS A 150 8.09 -23.41 -4.16
CA LYS A 150 7.83 -23.82 -5.55
C LYS A 150 8.84 -23.23 -6.54
N TYR A 151 9.47 -22.11 -6.19
CA TYR A 151 10.49 -21.45 -7.00
C TYR A 151 11.92 -21.70 -6.48
N GLY A 152 12.11 -22.49 -5.41
CA GLY A 152 13.41 -22.82 -4.84
C GLY A 152 14.14 -21.62 -4.22
N VAL A 153 13.42 -20.68 -3.63
CA VAL A 153 13.98 -19.48 -2.98
C VAL A 153 13.55 -19.31 -1.51
N GLU A 154 12.97 -20.36 -0.91
CA GLU A 154 12.49 -20.32 0.47
C GLU A 154 13.59 -19.97 1.48
N ASN A 155 14.83 -20.36 1.22
CA ASN A 155 15.98 -20.04 2.08
C ASN A 155 16.42 -18.57 2.00
N SER A 156 15.88 -17.82 1.04
CA SER A 156 16.08 -16.36 0.91
C SER A 156 14.99 -15.56 1.60
N ILE A 157 13.95 -16.21 2.14
CA ILE A 157 12.82 -15.54 2.76
C ILE A 157 12.99 -15.50 4.27
N ILE A 158 12.87 -14.31 4.85
CA ILE A 158 12.86 -14.08 6.30
C ILE A 158 11.47 -13.54 6.64
N ILE A 159 10.74 -14.22 7.53
CA ILE A 159 9.42 -13.76 7.95
C ILE A 159 9.47 -13.36 9.41
N TYR A 160 9.12 -12.09 9.66
CA TYR A 160 8.91 -11.58 11.01
C TYR A 160 7.43 -11.72 11.38
N ASP A 161 7.14 -12.35 12.50
CA ASP A 161 5.78 -12.48 13.02
C ASP A 161 5.39 -11.26 13.88
N ARG A 162 4.11 -10.90 13.88
CA ARG A 162 3.58 -9.80 14.68
C ARG A 162 3.84 -9.96 16.18
N SER A 163 3.95 -11.19 16.67
CA SER A 163 4.27 -11.47 18.08
C SER A 163 5.61 -10.88 18.52
N ASN A 164 6.49 -10.56 17.56
CA ASN A 164 7.82 -10.01 17.80
C ASN A 164 7.85 -8.47 17.87
N TYR A 165 6.69 -7.81 17.76
CA TYR A 165 6.59 -6.35 17.76
C TYR A 165 5.56 -5.88 18.75
N SER A 166 5.97 -4.96 19.64
CA SER A 166 5.11 -4.41 20.67
C SER A 166 4.35 -3.17 20.20
N ASP A 167 4.97 -2.33 19.37
CA ASP A 167 4.43 -1.03 19.00
C ASP A 167 4.78 -0.58 17.57
N LEU A 168 4.38 0.65 17.23
CA LEU A 168 4.65 1.28 15.93
C LEU A 168 6.15 1.54 15.72
N LYS A 169 6.90 1.86 16.78
CA LYS A 169 8.33 2.13 16.68
C LYS A 169 9.07 0.88 16.24
N ASP A 170 8.85 -0.26 16.89
CA ASP A 170 9.45 -1.55 16.53
C ASP A 170 9.13 -1.92 15.08
N HIS A 171 7.88 -1.63 14.65
CA HIS A 171 7.48 -1.85 13.26
C HIS A 171 8.29 -1.00 12.29
N LEU A 172 8.45 0.29 12.57
CA LEU A 172 9.21 1.19 11.70
C LEU A 172 10.71 0.88 11.72
N ASP A 173 11.25 0.48 12.87
CA ASP A 173 12.67 0.15 12.99
C ASP A 173 13.04 -1.09 12.16
N LEU A 174 12.09 -1.97 11.84
CA LEU A 174 12.34 -3.09 10.94
C LEU A 174 12.77 -2.65 9.52
N TYR A 175 12.34 -1.48 9.06
CA TYR A 175 12.80 -0.93 7.78
C TYR A 175 14.31 -0.64 7.77
N GLU A 176 14.95 -0.49 8.93
CA GLU A 176 16.40 -0.32 9.05
C GLU A 176 17.20 -1.55 8.59
N SER A 177 16.52 -2.71 8.46
CA SER A 177 17.10 -3.95 7.92
C SER A 177 16.85 -4.13 6.42
N VAL A 178 16.28 -3.13 5.73
CA VAL A 178 15.87 -3.22 4.33
C VAL A 178 16.66 -2.23 3.49
N ASP A 179 17.29 -2.70 2.41
CA ASP A 179 17.96 -1.84 1.43
C ASP A 179 16.97 -1.29 0.40
N ILE A 180 16.02 -2.13 -0.07
CA ILE A 180 15.05 -1.80 -1.10
C ILE A 180 13.70 -2.44 -0.75
N ALA A 181 12.64 -1.64 -0.67
CA ALA A 181 11.29 -2.15 -0.50
C ALA A 181 10.67 -2.55 -1.84
N LEU A 182 9.93 -3.66 -1.85
CA LEU A 182 9.16 -4.13 -3.00
C LEU A 182 7.67 -3.96 -2.71
N ASP A 183 6.98 -3.16 -3.53
CA ASP A 183 5.55 -3.01 -3.40
C ASP A 183 4.80 -4.17 -4.05
N THR A 184 3.62 -4.47 -3.54
CA THR A 184 2.72 -5.49 -4.09
C THR A 184 1.96 -4.99 -5.30
N PHE A 185 1.56 -5.91 -6.19
CA PHE A 185 0.74 -5.61 -7.36
C PHE A 185 -0.26 -6.75 -7.63
N PRO A 186 -1.40 -6.49 -8.28
CA PRO A 186 -1.88 -5.20 -8.73
C PRO A 186 -2.40 -4.29 -7.60
N TYR A 187 -2.45 -4.75 -6.37
CA TYR A 187 -2.89 -3.97 -5.23
C TYR A 187 -1.69 -3.41 -4.45
N ASN A 188 -1.41 -2.12 -4.67
CA ASN A 188 -0.26 -1.46 -4.06
C ASN A 188 -0.41 -1.27 -2.54
N GLY A 189 0.74 -1.05 -1.89
CA GLY A 189 0.83 -0.42 -0.59
C GLY A 189 0.46 1.07 -0.67
N VAL A 190 0.00 1.62 0.45
CA VAL A 190 -0.15 3.06 0.65
C VAL A 190 0.61 3.43 1.92
N THR A 191 0.12 3.04 3.08
CA THR A 191 0.80 3.28 4.36
C THR A 191 2.20 2.69 4.37
N THR A 192 2.38 1.46 3.91
CA THR A 192 3.69 0.79 3.83
C THR A 192 4.68 1.49 2.90
N THR A 193 4.20 2.14 1.84
CA THR A 193 5.04 2.94 0.95
C THR A 193 5.48 4.23 1.65
N PHE A 194 4.57 4.91 2.35
CA PHE A 194 4.95 6.07 3.17
C PHE A 194 5.91 5.70 4.30
N GLU A 195 5.71 4.57 4.98
CA GLU A 195 6.60 4.07 6.02
C GLU A 195 8.02 3.84 5.51
N ALA A 196 8.14 3.13 4.38
CA ALA A 196 9.44 2.86 3.76
C ALA A 196 10.15 4.17 3.38
N LEU A 197 9.48 5.08 2.67
CA LEU A 197 10.04 6.37 2.29
C LEU A 197 10.39 7.24 3.51
N TRP A 198 9.55 7.22 4.55
CA TRP A 198 9.84 7.91 5.82
C TRP A 198 11.13 7.42 6.47
N LYS A 199 11.38 6.12 6.42
CA LYS A 199 12.62 5.49 6.94
C LYS A 199 13.80 5.63 5.97
N GLY A 200 13.60 6.27 4.81
CA GLY A 200 14.65 6.47 3.80
C GLY A 200 14.90 5.25 2.91
N VAL A 201 14.00 4.27 2.91
CA VAL A 201 14.10 3.08 2.09
C VAL A 201 13.41 3.32 0.74
N PRO A 202 14.11 3.20 -0.40
CA PRO A 202 13.51 3.31 -1.73
C PRO A 202 12.51 2.18 -1.97
N VAL A 203 11.40 2.48 -2.68
CA VAL A 203 10.34 1.52 -2.95
C VAL A 203 10.22 1.30 -4.45
N ILE A 204 10.37 0.07 -4.93
CA ILE A 204 10.08 -0.29 -6.32
C ILE A 204 8.60 -0.60 -6.45
N VAL A 205 7.93 0.12 -7.33
CA VAL A 205 6.49 0.01 -7.61
C VAL A 205 6.28 -0.38 -9.05
N LEU A 206 5.45 -1.40 -9.29
CA LEU A 206 4.99 -1.72 -10.65
C LEU A 206 3.77 -0.84 -10.97
N LYS A 207 3.85 -0.09 -12.09
CA LYS A 207 2.76 0.73 -12.59
C LYS A 207 1.54 -0.14 -12.92
N GLY A 208 0.36 0.27 -12.44
CA GLY A 208 -0.88 -0.45 -12.63
C GLY A 208 -1.86 0.18 -13.61
N TYR A 209 -3.09 -0.33 -13.61
CA TYR A 209 -4.12 -0.01 -14.60
C TYR A 209 -5.39 0.63 -14.01
N ASN A 210 -5.49 0.77 -12.69
CA ASN A 210 -6.63 1.40 -11.99
C ASN A 210 -6.19 2.05 -10.69
N PHE A 211 -7.09 2.71 -9.98
CA PHE A 211 -6.79 3.47 -8.79
C PHE A 211 -5.92 2.69 -7.79
N ASN A 212 -6.38 1.53 -7.31
CA ASN A 212 -5.66 0.80 -6.26
C ASN A 212 -4.30 0.22 -6.71
N SER A 213 -4.09 0.09 -8.00
CA SER A 213 -2.83 -0.38 -8.59
C SER A 213 -1.89 0.75 -9.00
N ARG A 214 -2.32 2.01 -8.84
CA ARG A 214 -1.52 3.23 -9.09
C ARG A 214 -1.22 4.04 -7.83
N CYS A 215 -1.66 3.58 -6.66
CA CYS A 215 -1.39 4.29 -5.40
C CYS A 215 0.10 4.53 -5.18
N GLY A 216 0.93 3.53 -5.41
CA GLY A 216 2.38 3.67 -5.32
C GLY A 216 2.97 4.60 -6.38
N GLU A 217 2.44 4.56 -7.62
CA GLU A 217 2.81 5.50 -8.69
C GLU A 217 2.54 6.94 -8.28
N SER A 218 1.35 7.21 -7.75
CA SER A 218 1.01 8.57 -7.30
C SER A 218 1.94 9.05 -6.18
N ILE A 219 2.22 8.21 -5.20
CA ILE A 219 3.13 8.56 -4.10
C ILE A 219 4.53 8.87 -4.63
N LEU A 220 5.09 8.02 -5.47
CA LEU A 220 6.44 8.21 -5.99
C LEU A 220 6.55 9.45 -6.88
N LYS A 221 5.59 9.69 -7.77
CA LYS A 221 5.59 10.88 -8.63
C LYS A 221 5.50 12.18 -7.82
N ASN A 222 4.65 12.22 -6.79
CA ASN A 222 4.54 13.38 -5.92
C ASN A 222 5.79 13.60 -5.03
N ALA A 223 6.57 12.54 -4.82
CA ALA A 223 7.86 12.62 -4.13
C ALA A 223 9.05 12.88 -5.07
N ASN A 224 8.84 13.07 -6.39
CA ASN A 224 9.89 13.15 -7.42
C ASN A 224 10.81 11.91 -7.45
N LEU A 225 10.23 10.73 -7.25
CA LEU A 225 10.91 9.43 -7.20
C LEU A 225 10.42 8.47 -8.30
N ASP A 226 9.92 9.00 -9.41
CA ASP A 226 9.33 8.24 -10.51
C ASP A 226 10.32 7.29 -11.20
N PHE A 227 11.62 7.49 -11.04
CA PHE A 227 12.65 6.54 -11.50
C PHE A 227 12.62 5.18 -10.77
N PHE A 228 11.87 5.04 -9.69
CA PHE A 228 11.59 3.77 -9.03
C PHE A 228 10.32 3.06 -9.56
N LEU A 229 9.65 3.63 -10.56
CA LEU A 229 8.52 2.98 -11.21
C LEU A 229 9.00 1.95 -12.25
N ALA A 230 8.58 0.72 -12.06
CA ALA A 230 8.74 -0.35 -13.04
C ALA A 230 7.51 -0.40 -13.98
N SER A 231 7.69 -0.82 -15.23
CA SER A 231 6.68 -0.99 -16.27
C SER A 231 6.72 -2.38 -16.88
#